data_e1f4fde3e6f481ad7e5555096d7c7f6c
#
_entry.id   e1f4fde3e6f481ad7e5555096d7c7f6c
#
_cell.length_a   1.000
_cell.length_b   1.000
_cell.length_c   1.000
_cell.angle_alpha   90.00
_cell.angle_beta   90.00
_cell.angle_gamma   90.00
#
_symmetry.space_group_name_H-M   'P 1'
#
loop_
_entity.id
_entity.type
_entity.pdbx_description
1 polymer ?
#
loop_
_entity_poly.entity_id
_entity_poly.type
_entity_poly.pdbx_seq_one_letter_code
_entity_poly.pdbx_strand_id
1 'polypeptide(L)'
;MRLKVASWIDEIGRHITRMREFEPRLFVAIVGGAAGTFASLGDCAPEVQEGVAKRLGLAPMPVPSRGIVDHFAEFACVLGLLGATCGKIGREIYTRQP
;
A
#
# COMPACT_ATOMS: atom_id res chain seq x y z
N MET A 1 -8.60 -14.18 -28.90
CA MET A 1 -8.93 -12.98 -28.12
C MET A 1 -9.64 -13.29 -26.81
N ARG A 2 -10.65 -14.13 -26.79
CA ARG A 2 -11.36 -14.51 -25.55
C ARG A 2 -10.45 -15.03 -24.44
N LEU A 3 -9.51 -15.91 -24.78
CA LEU A 3 -8.57 -16.47 -23.80
C LEU A 3 -7.63 -15.39 -23.25
N LYS A 4 -7.23 -14.44 -24.07
CA LYS A 4 -6.38 -13.33 -23.62
C LYS A 4 -7.13 -12.42 -22.66
N VAL A 5 -8.38 -12.09 -22.96
CA VAL A 5 -9.19 -11.27 -22.07
C VAL A 5 -9.41 -11.99 -20.74
N ALA A 6 -9.66 -13.29 -20.77
CA ALA A 6 -9.81 -14.09 -19.55
C ALA A 6 -8.53 -14.08 -18.71
N SER A 7 -7.35 -14.14 -19.34
CA SER A 7 -6.08 -14.08 -18.63
C SER A 7 -5.84 -12.69 -18.01
N TRP A 8 -6.28 -11.62 -18.68
CA TRP A 8 -6.19 -10.26 -18.14
C TRP A 8 -7.08 -10.08 -16.91
N ILE A 9 -8.30 -10.62 -16.96
CA ILE A 9 -9.22 -10.57 -15.82
C ILE A 9 -8.62 -11.31 -14.62
N ASP A 10 -8.05 -12.48 -14.85
CA ASP A 10 -7.39 -13.28 -13.82
C ASP A 10 -6.21 -12.52 -13.21
N GLU A 11 -5.37 -11.91 -14.04
CA GLU A 11 -4.20 -11.16 -13.59
C GLU A 11 -4.58 -9.92 -12.78
N ILE A 12 -5.58 -9.17 -13.24
CA ILE A 12 -6.08 -7.99 -12.51
C ILE A 12 -6.74 -8.43 -11.19
N GLY A 13 -7.43 -9.56 -11.18
CA GLY A 13 -7.98 -10.13 -9.95
C GLY A 13 -6.91 -10.39 -8.90
N ARG A 14 -5.75 -10.92 -9.32
CA ARG A 14 -4.62 -11.11 -8.41
C ARG A 14 -4.07 -9.79 -7.88
N HIS A 15 -4.04 -8.74 -8.69
CA HIS A 15 -3.59 -7.41 -8.23
C HIS A 15 -4.56 -6.83 -7.20
N ILE A 16 -5.85 -7.01 -7.39
CA ILE A 16 -6.86 -6.59 -6.40
C ILE A 16 -6.63 -7.31 -5.08
N THR A 17 -6.39 -8.61 -5.13
CA THR A 17 -6.11 -9.42 -3.94
C THR A 17 -4.85 -8.91 -3.23
N ARG A 18 -3.77 -8.63 -3.98
CA ARG A 18 -2.53 -8.08 -3.41
C ARG A 18 -2.77 -6.75 -2.70
N MET A 19 -3.56 -5.87 -3.31
CA MET A 19 -3.89 -4.57 -2.71
C MET A 19 -4.68 -4.72 -1.42
N ARG A 20 -5.62 -5.66 -1.36
CA ARG A 20 -6.38 -5.92 -0.15
C ARG A 20 -5.53 -6.53 0.96
N GLU A 21 -4.62 -7.42 0.59
CA GLU A 21 -3.76 -8.08 1.56
C GLU A 21 -2.77 -7.14 2.22
N PHE A 22 -2.27 -6.12 1.50
CA PHE A 22 -1.27 -5.23 2.08
C PHE A 22 -1.87 -3.99 2.75
N GLU A 23 -3.18 -3.75 2.63
CA GLU A 23 -3.83 -2.62 3.28
C GLU A 23 -3.49 -2.47 4.77
N PRO A 24 -3.53 -3.55 5.59
CA PRO A 24 -3.17 -3.42 7.00
C PRO A 24 -1.73 -3.00 7.24
N ARG A 25 -0.83 -3.28 6.30
CA ARG A 25 0.57 -2.89 6.40
C ARG A 25 0.82 -1.47 5.92
N LEU A 26 0.02 -0.98 4.97
CA LEU A 26 0.18 0.36 4.41
C LEU A 26 -0.54 1.43 5.22
N PHE A 27 -1.77 1.15 5.61
CA PHE A 27 -2.61 2.12 6.29
C PHE A 27 -2.32 2.16 7.79
N VAL A 28 -1.14 2.68 8.13
CA VAL A 28 -0.68 2.84 9.51
C VAL A 28 -0.37 4.31 9.78
N ALA A 29 -0.58 4.73 11.02
CA ALA A 29 -0.27 6.08 11.47
C ALA A 29 1.01 6.05 12.31
N ILE A 30 1.86 7.05 12.12
CA ILE A 30 3.10 7.21 12.87
C ILE A 30 3.02 8.51 13.64
N VAL A 31 3.01 8.41 14.97
CA VAL A 31 3.02 9.56 15.88
C VAL A 31 4.10 9.27 16.93
N GLY A 32 5.29 9.75 16.70
CA GLY A 32 6.42 9.43 17.58
C GLY A 32 7.19 10.62 18.11
N GLY A 33 6.77 11.84 17.77
CA GLY A 33 7.51 13.05 18.10
C GLY A 33 8.73 13.25 17.20
N ALA A 34 9.55 14.26 17.53
CA ALA A 34 10.67 14.66 16.67
C ALA A 34 11.70 13.55 16.44
N ALA A 35 11.97 12.73 17.45
CA ALA A 35 12.95 11.65 17.37
C ALA A 35 12.33 10.28 17.20
N GLY A 36 11.01 10.20 17.06
CA GLY A 36 10.30 8.92 16.96
C GLY A 36 10.21 8.14 18.27
N THR A 37 10.55 8.77 19.39
CA THR A 37 10.62 8.11 20.72
C THR A 37 9.49 8.51 21.67
N PHE A 38 8.53 9.31 21.21
CA PHE A 38 7.45 9.89 22.02
C PHE A 38 7.93 10.87 23.09
N ALA A 39 9.19 11.31 23.05
CA ALA A 39 9.77 12.14 24.11
C ALA A 39 9.00 13.43 24.35
N SER A 40 8.48 14.07 23.30
CA SER A 40 7.72 15.32 23.40
C SER A 40 6.27 15.14 23.84
N LEU A 41 5.76 13.92 23.82
CA LEU A 41 4.36 13.62 24.16
C LEU A 41 4.19 13.04 25.56
N GLY A 42 5.29 12.65 26.23
CA GLY A 42 5.27 12.09 27.58
C GLY A 42 4.71 10.66 27.63
N ASP A 43 4.20 10.29 28.82
CA ASP A 43 3.77 8.92 29.08
C ASP A 43 2.50 8.50 28.32
N CYS A 44 1.72 9.46 27.84
CA CYS A 44 0.49 9.15 27.10
C CYS A 44 0.68 9.08 25.58
N ALA A 45 1.92 9.12 25.11
CA ALA A 45 2.21 9.10 23.67
C ALA A 45 1.68 7.87 22.92
N PRO A 46 1.83 6.62 23.43
CA PRO A 46 1.25 5.47 22.76
C PRO A 46 -0.27 5.57 22.61
N GLU A 47 -0.95 6.08 23.63
CA GLU A 47 -2.40 6.28 23.61
C GLU A 47 -2.79 7.35 22.59
N VAL A 48 -2.00 8.42 22.49
CA VAL A 48 -2.22 9.50 21.51
C VAL A 48 -2.10 8.93 20.09
N GLN A 49 -1.07 8.13 19.82
CA GLN A 49 -0.90 7.51 18.50
C GLN A 49 -2.08 6.61 18.15
N GLU A 50 -2.51 5.77 19.09
CA GLU A 50 -3.66 4.89 18.90
C GLU A 50 -4.93 5.69 18.62
N GLY A 51 -5.16 6.77 19.38
CA GLY A 51 -6.31 7.65 19.18
C GLY A 51 -6.30 8.34 17.83
N VAL A 52 -5.14 8.85 17.38
CA VAL A 52 -4.98 9.48 16.07
C VAL A 52 -5.23 8.45 14.96
N ALA A 53 -4.64 7.28 15.08
CA ALA A 53 -4.82 6.21 14.10
C ALA A 53 -6.30 5.83 13.97
N LYS A 54 -6.98 5.65 15.08
CA LYS A 54 -8.39 5.29 15.11
C LYS A 54 -9.27 6.35 14.43
N ARG A 55 -9.00 7.63 14.69
CA ARG A 55 -9.76 8.74 14.08
C ARG A 55 -9.54 8.83 12.57
N LEU A 56 -8.36 8.47 12.10
CA LEU A 56 -8.03 8.47 10.67
C LEU A 56 -8.42 7.17 9.97
N GLY A 57 -8.89 6.16 10.70
CA GLY A 57 -9.19 4.86 10.13
C GLY A 57 -7.93 4.05 9.80
N LEU A 58 -6.82 4.34 10.47
CA LEU A 58 -5.54 3.68 10.27
C LEU A 58 -5.18 2.83 11.49
N ALA A 59 -4.24 1.90 11.30
CA ALA A 59 -3.68 1.15 12.41
C ALA A 59 -2.48 1.90 13.00
N PRO A 60 -2.23 1.83 14.32
CA PRO A 60 -1.01 2.41 14.89
C PRO A 60 0.20 1.58 14.49
N MET A 61 1.31 2.25 14.21
CA MET A 61 2.56 1.57 13.89
C MET A 61 3.20 1.04 15.18
N PRO A 62 3.59 -0.26 15.24
CA PRO A 62 4.17 -0.84 16.46
C PRO A 62 5.43 -0.10 16.94
N VAL A 63 6.31 0.26 16.02
CA VAL A 63 7.50 1.06 16.29
C VAL A 63 7.46 2.29 15.39
N PRO A 64 7.01 3.44 15.92
CA PRO A 64 6.87 4.64 15.09
C PRO A 64 8.24 5.20 14.73
N SER A 65 8.53 5.21 13.44
CA SER A 65 9.79 5.76 12.92
C SER A 65 9.61 6.20 11.48
N ARG A 66 10.07 7.40 11.17
CA ARG A 66 10.06 7.90 9.80
C ARG A 66 11.07 7.18 8.91
N GLY A 67 12.03 6.47 9.51
CA GLY A 67 13.00 5.68 8.77
C GLY A 67 12.45 4.35 8.29
N ILE A 68 11.29 3.93 8.78
CA ILE A 68 10.67 2.67 8.35
C ILE A 68 9.79 2.96 7.14
N VAL A 69 10.23 2.50 5.97
CA VAL A 69 9.58 2.82 4.68
C VAL A 69 9.25 1.58 3.86
N ASP A 70 9.36 0.39 4.44
CA ASP A 70 9.11 -0.86 3.74
C ASP A 70 7.68 -0.96 3.19
N HIS A 71 6.69 -0.45 3.91
CA HIS A 71 5.31 -0.44 3.46
C HIS A 71 5.10 0.47 2.25
N PHE A 72 5.82 1.60 2.16
CA PHE A 72 5.80 2.44 0.96
C PHE A 72 6.47 1.75 -0.21
N ALA A 73 7.57 1.04 0.04
CA ALA A 73 8.25 0.27 -0.99
C ALA A 73 7.36 -0.86 -1.52
N GLU A 74 6.63 -1.55 -0.65
CA GLU A 74 5.66 -2.56 -1.04
C GLU A 74 4.57 -1.97 -1.93
N PHE A 75 4.04 -0.81 -1.55
CA PHE A 75 3.05 -0.10 -2.36
C PHE A 75 3.59 0.23 -3.75
N ALA A 76 4.82 0.76 -3.84
CA ALA A 76 5.45 1.07 -5.10
C ALA A 76 5.64 -0.17 -5.97
N CYS A 77 6.01 -1.31 -5.37
CA CYS A 77 6.15 -2.57 -6.09
C CYS A 77 4.82 -3.06 -6.65
N VAL A 78 3.74 -2.95 -5.87
CA VAL A 78 2.40 -3.35 -6.33
C VAL A 78 1.95 -2.46 -7.48
N LEU A 79 2.21 -1.15 -7.40
CA LEU A 79 1.92 -0.23 -8.50
C LEU A 79 2.72 -0.59 -9.76
N GLY A 80 3.99 -0.99 -9.59
CA GLY A 80 4.83 -1.45 -10.67
C GLY A 80 4.27 -2.70 -11.35
N LEU A 81 3.79 -3.67 -10.58
CA LEU A 81 3.14 -4.86 -11.10
C LEU A 81 1.89 -4.51 -11.89
N LEU A 82 1.05 -3.63 -11.36
CA LEU A 82 -0.16 -3.18 -12.04
C LEU A 82 0.19 -2.44 -13.32
N GLY A 83 1.20 -1.57 -13.29
CA GLY A 83 1.68 -0.85 -14.45
C GLY A 83 2.18 -1.78 -15.56
N ALA A 84 2.89 -2.86 -15.20
CA ALA A 84 3.35 -3.86 -16.14
C ALA A 84 2.17 -4.58 -16.82
N THR A 85 1.14 -4.93 -16.06
CA THR A 85 -0.07 -5.54 -16.59
C THR A 85 -0.79 -4.60 -17.55
N CYS A 86 -0.98 -3.35 -17.16
CA CYS A 86 -1.63 -2.34 -18.02
C CYS A 86 -0.83 -2.07 -19.28
N GLY A 87 0.50 -2.00 -19.19
CA GLY A 87 1.38 -1.83 -20.34
C GLY A 87 1.28 -2.99 -21.32
N LYS A 88 1.23 -4.22 -20.81
CA LYS A 88 1.07 -5.42 -21.62
C LYS A 88 -0.27 -5.41 -22.37
N ILE A 89 -1.35 -5.07 -21.67
CA ILE A 89 -2.67 -4.98 -22.28
C ILE A 89 -2.71 -3.90 -23.35
N GLY A 90 -2.16 -2.72 -23.05
CA GLY A 90 -2.11 -1.61 -23.99
C GLY A 90 -1.31 -1.98 -25.26
N ARG A 91 -0.17 -2.63 -25.09
CA ARG A 91 0.65 -3.08 -26.20
C ARG A 91 -0.08 -4.10 -27.07
N GLU A 92 -0.80 -5.02 -26.45
CA GLU A 92 -1.57 -6.03 -27.19
C GLU A 92 -2.68 -5.38 -28.02
N ILE A 93 -3.39 -4.42 -27.46
CA ILE A 93 -4.43 -3.66 -28.17
C ILE A 93 -3.81 -2.89 -29.35
N TYR A 94 -2.69 -2.20 -29.11
CA TYR A 94 -1.99 -1.44 -30.15
C TYR A 94 -1.55 -2.34 -31.29
N THR A 95 -0.96 -3.49 -30.97
CA THR A 95 -0.45 -4.43 -31.98
C THR A 95 -1.54 -5.01 -32.87
N ARG A 96 -2.76 -5.11 -32.35
CA ARG A 96 -3.89 -5.70 -33.08
C ARG A 96 -4.71 -4.70 -33.87
N GLN A 97 -4.38 -3.42 -33.78
CA GLN A 97 -5.04 -2.42 -34.63
C GLN A 97 -4.57 -2.57 -36.07
N PRO A 98 -5.51 -2.49 -37.04
CA PRO A 98 -5.18 -2.57 -38.45
C PRO A 98 -4.37 -1.35 -38.95
#